data_7254fdfcabec5dcedfdfcc55530c67b3
#
_entry.id   7254fdfcabec5dcedfdfcc55530c67b3
#
_cell.length_a   1.000
_cell.length_b   1.000
_cell.length_c   1.000
_cell.angle_alpha   90.00
_cell.angle_beta   90.00
_cell.angle_gamma   90.00
#
_symmetry.space_group_name_H-M   'P 1'
#
loop_
_entity.id
_entity.type
_entity.pdbx_description
1 polymer ?
#
loop_
_entity_poly.entity_id
_entity_poly.type
_entity_poly.pdbx_seq_one_letter_code
_entity_poly.pdbx_strand_id
1 'polypeptide(L)'
;IMCDLLDVDSGNLVEVAPRSILQAQVDAAAAMGFLPMVASEIEFYLFKDTYDEAHEKGYRNLQPHSPWLEDYHILQTTKDEYILGAIRRNLEAAGVPVEFSKGEAGKGQHEINLDYTTAVEMADRNSVYKLAAKEIAHFNGRSVSFMAKYDFNDTGSSCHIHSSLWTLDGQTAVFDDHHGPHGMSETFQHYLAGQIATAREFSLLWAPTINSYKRFQLGSWAPTGVGWGIDNRTLGFRKVGHGKGTRVEC
;
A
#
# COMPACT_ATOMS: atom_id res chain seq x y z
N ILE A 1 7.47 14.77 -11.61
CA ILE A 1 6.26 15.53 -11.98
C ILE A 1 5.14 14.52 -12.19
N MET A 2 4.04 14.70 -11.46
CA MET A 2 2.81 13.93 -11.67
C MET A 2 2.01 14.62 -12.77
N CYS A 3 1.52 13.86 -13.75
CA CYS A 3 0.84 14.41 -14.93
C CYS A 3 -0.40 13.59 -15.27
N ASP A 4 -1.40 14.25 -15.82
CA ASP A 4 -2.49 13.59 -16.51
C ASP A 4 -2.11 13.35 -17.97
N LEU A 5 -2.62 12.25 -18.53
CA LEU A 5 -2.46 11.95 -19.95
C LEU A 5 -3.67 12.48 -20.73
N LEU A 6 -3.40 13.29 -21.74
CA LEU A 6 -4.44 13.80 -22.64
C LEU A 6 -4.29 13.18 -24.02
N ASP A 7 -5.42 12.85 -24.62
CA ASP A 7 -5.49 12.48 -26.03
C ASP A 7 -5.15 13.69 -26.90
N VAL A 8 -4.24 13.52 -27.85
CA VAL A 8 -3.65 14.64 -28.62
C VAL A 8 -4.66 15.28 -29.59
N ASP A 9 -5.64 14.51 -30.04
CA ASP A 9 -6.62 14.99 -31.03
C ASP A 9 -7.83 15.65 -30.35
N SER A 10 -8.34 15.04 -29.28
CA SER A 10 -9.55 15.54 -28.59
C SER A 10 -9.24 16.46 -27.40
N GLY A 11 -8.03 16.41 -26.84
CA GLY A 11 -7.65 17.11 -25.61
C GLY A 11 -8.31 16.55 -24.34
N ASN A 12 -9.03 15.44 -24.43
CA ASN A 12 -9.65 14.78 -23.28
C ASN A 12 -8.67 13.88 -22.54
N LEU A 13 -8.98 13.57 -21.28
CA LEU A 13 -8.23 12.56 -20.53
C LEU A 13 -8.26 11.21 -21.25
N VAL A 14 -7.09 10.54 -21.27
CA VAL A 14 -6.99 9.15 -21.74
C VAL A 14 -7.70 8.26 -20.72
N GLU A 15 -8.87 7.73 -21.07
CA GLU A 15 -9.76 7.00 -20.15
C GLU A 15 -9.12 5.76 -19.53
N VAL A 16 -8.22 5.08 -20.25
CA VAL A 16 -7.51 3.87 -19.77
C VAL A 16 -6.28 4.17 -18.94
N ALA A 17 -5.90 5.42 -18.75
CA ALA A 17 -4.79 5.78 -17.89
C ALA A 17 -5.18 5.51 -16.42
N PRO A 18 -4.30 4.87 -15.61
CA PRO A 18 -4.65 4.49 -14.23
C PRO A 18 -5.15 5.67 -13.37
N ARG A 19 -4.54 6.85 -13.54
CA ARG A 19 -4.96 8.05 -12.82
C ARG A 19 -6.34 8.53 -13.26
N SER A 20 -6.68 8.44 -14.55
CA SER A 20 -8.02 8.79 -15.08
C SER A 20 -9.07 7.81 -14.58
N ILE A 21 -8.76 6.52 -14.52
CA ILE A 21 -9.66 5.49 -13.95
C ILE A 21 -9.96 5.80 -12.48
N LEU A 22 -8.94 6.14 -11.68
CA LEU A 22 -9.13 6.50 -10.28
C LEU A 22 -9.97 7.77 -10.13
N GLN A 23 -9.68 8.81 -10.92
CA GLN A 23 -10.45 10.06 -10.90
C GLN A 23 -11.92 9.83 -11.22
N ALA A 24 -12.23 9.03 -12.24
CA ALA A 24 -13.60 8.68 -12.58
C ALA A 24 -14.34 7.98 -11.43
N GLN A 25 -13.66 7.14 -10.64
CA GLN A 25 -14.26 6.50 -9.47
C GLN A 25 -14.46 7.50 -8.31
N VAL A 26 -13.54 8.44 -8.12
CA VAL A 26 -13.69 9.54 -7.14
C VAL A 26 -14.88 10.41 -7.50
N ASP A 27 -15.04 10.76 -8.78
CA ASP A 27 -16.17 11.55 -9.27
C ASP A 27 -17.51 10.80 -9.09
N ALA A 28 -17.52 9.49 -9.36
CA ALA A 28 -18.69 8.65 -9.13
C ALA A 28 -19.07 8.58 -7.63
N ALA A 29 -18.08 8.45 -6.75
CA ALA A 29 -18.30 8.47 -5.30
C ALA A 29 -18.83 9.83 -4.84
N ALA A 30 -18.28 10.93 -5.39
CA ALA A 30 -18.75 12.29 -5.11
C ALA A 30 -20.21 12.52 -5.55
N ALA A 31 -20.59 11.98 -6.70
CA ALA A 31 -21.99 12.01 -7.18
C ALA A 31 -22.96 11.25 -6.25
N MET A 32 -22.45 10.27 -5.48
CA MET A 32 -23.20 9.56 -4.44
C MET A 32 -23.15 10.27 -3.06
N GLY A 33 -22.45 11.39 -2.96
CA GLY A 33 -22.31 12.15 -1.71
C GLY A 33 -21.12 11.74 -0.83
N PHE A 34 -20.15 11.02 -1.36
CA PHE A 34 -19.01 10.49 -0.60
C PHE A 34 -17.66 11.04 -1.07
N LEU A 35 -16.79 11.30 -0.11
CA LEU A 35 -15.37 11.57 -0.31
C LEU A 35 -14.56 10.32 0.07
N PRO A 36 -13.91 9.63 -0.88
CA PRO A 36 -13.02 8.51 -0.57
C PRO A 36 -11.72 8.99 0.08
N MET A 37 -11.42 8.46 1.27
CA MET A 37 -10.16 8.65 1.98
C MET A 37 -9.39 7.33 1.98
N VAL A 38 -8.10 7.40 1.66
CA VAL A 38 -7.25 6.23 1.41
C VAL A 38 -5.89 6.41 2.09
N ALA A 39 -5.32 5.31 2.56
CA ALA A 39 -3.91 5.22 2.95
C ALA A 39 -3.27 4.02 2.26
N SER A 40 -1.96 4.09 2.02
CA SER A 40 -1.16 2.96 1.56
C SER A 40 -0.15 2.57 2.63
N GLU A 41 -0.05 1.28 2.86
CA GLU A 41 0.90 0.61 3.73
C GLU A 41 1.77 -0.27 2.83
N ILE A 42 3.02 0.15 2.58
CA ILE A 42 3.89 -0.51 1.62
C ILE A 42 5.09 -1.13 2.32
N GLU A 43 5.25 -2.43 2.10
CA GLU A 43 6.43 -3.19 2.49
C GLU A 43 7.47 -3.24 1.36
N PHE A 44 8.74 -3.28 1.72
CA PHE A 44 9.85 -3.41 0.80
C PHE A 44 11.05 -4.11 1.44
N TYR A 45 11.87 -4.71 0.60
CA TYR A 45 13.15 -5.27 1.01
C TYR A 45 14.29 -4.31 0.74
N LEU A 46 15.19 -4.16 1.72
CA LEU A 46 16.46 -3.45 1.61
C LEU A 46 17.58 -4.46 1.42
N PHE A 47 18.46 -4.21 0.43
CA PHE A 47 19.59 -5.07 0.10
C PHE A 47 20.93 -4.36 0.29
N LYS A 48 21.96 -5.15 0.60
CA LYS A 48 23.35 -4.67 0.61
C LYS A 48 23.87 -4.38 -0.79
N ASP A 49 23.36 -5.10 -1.78
CA ASP A 49 23.71 -4.91 -3.17
C ASP A 49 23.21 -3.55 -3.65
N THR A 50 24.03 -2.85 -4.40
CA THR A 50 23.61 -1.71 -5.22
C THR A 50 22.73 -2.17 -6.37
N TYR A 51 22.07 -1.24 -7.06
CA TYR A 51 21.29 -1.59 -8.27
C TYR A 51 22.16 -2.17 -9.38
N ASP A 52 23.40 -1.67 -9.53
CA ASP A 52 24.35 -2.16 -10.54
C ASP A 52 24.81 -3.58 -10.21
N GLU A 53 25.21 -3.86 -8.98
CA GLU A 53 25.56 -5.20 -8.52
C GLU A 53 24.39 -6.19 -8.65
N ALA A 54 23.17 -5.73 -8.33
CA ALA A 54 21.96 -6.53 -8.50
C ALA A 54 21.70 -6.87 -9.98
N HIS A 55 21.93 -5.91 -10.87
CA HIS A 55 21.84 -6.12 -12.32
C HIS A 55 22.89 -7.12 -12.82
N GLU A 56 24.17 -6.96 -12.43
CA GLU A 56 25.26 -7.87 -12.79
C GLU A 56 24.99 -9.32 -12.33
N LYS A 57 24.36 -9.49 -11.17
CA LYS A 57 23.93 -10.80 -10.66
C LYS A 57 22.66 -11.35 -11.37
N GLY A 58 22.09 -10.62 -12.32
CA GLY A 58 20.82 -10.99 -12.95
C GLY A 58 19.68 -11.06 -11.92
N TYR A 59 19.72 -10.22 -10.90
CA TYR A 59 18.75 -10.15 -9.78
C TYR A 59 18.60 -11.44 -8.99
N ARG A 60 19.70 -12.22 -8.89
CA ARG A 60 19.75 -13.48 -8.14
C ARG A 60 20.73 -13.37 -6.97
N ASN A 61 20.46 -14.14 -5.92
CA ASN A 61 21.33 -14.19 -4.73
C ASN A 61 21.60 -12.81 -4.14
N LEU A 62 20.61 -11.94 -4.15
CA LEU A 62 20.70 -10.65 -3.51
C LEU A 62 20.88 -10.84 -2.00
N GLN A 63 21.70 -9.97 -1.40
CA GLN A 63 22.01 -10.05 0.03
C GLN A 63 21.07 -9.11 0.81
N PRO A 64 20.11 -9.63 1.57
CA PRO A 64 19.29 -8.81 2.45
C PRO A 64 20.18 -7.95 3.35
N HIS A 65 19.76 -6.72 3.65
CA HIS A 65 20.55 -5.80 4.46
C HIS A 65 20.77 -6.35 5.88
N SER A 66 19.76 -6.99 6.44
CA SER A 66 19.84 -7.72 7.70
C SER A 66 19.77 -9.24 7.48
N PRO A 67 20.56 -10.05 8.17
CA PRO A 67 20.42 -11.50 8.19
C PRO A 67 19.31 -11.99 9.12
N TRP A 68 18.69 -11.10 9.88
CA TRP A 68 17.72 -11.39 10.92
C TRP A 68 16.33 -10.92 10.52
N LEU A 69 15.33 -11.57 11.09
CA LEU A 69 13.94 -11.10 11.08
C LEU A 69 13.86 -9.74 11.77
N GLU A 70 13.17 -8.79 11.15
CA GLU A 70 13.11 -7.40 11.60
C GLU A 70 11.84 -7.07 12.39
N ASP A 71 10.82 -7.92 12.33
CA ASP A 71 9.49 -7.69 12.89
C ASP A 71 9.57 -7.36 14.40
N TYR A 72 9.21 -6.12 14.74
CA TYR A 72 9.30 -5.54 16.09
C TYR A 72 10.69 -5.61 16.75
N HIS A 73 11.76 -5.85 16.00
CA HIS A 73 13.10 -5.97 16.53
C HIS A 73 13.81 -4.62 16.52
N ILE A 74 13.72 -3.87 17.62
CA ILE A 74 14.19 -2.48 17.74
C ILE A 74 15.65 -2.32 17.30
N LEU A 75 16.58 -3.18 17.75
CA LEU A 75 17.99 -3.05 17.41
C LEU A 75 18.25 -3.20 15.91
N GLN A 76 17.54 -4.08 15.21
CA GLN A 76 17.74 -4.26 13.77
C GLN A 76 17.28 -3.04 13.00
N THR A 77 16.08 -2.56 13.27
CA THR A 77 15.57 -1.33 12.64
C THR A 77 16.43 -0.10 12.94
N THR A 78 17.03 -0.03 14.16
CA THR A 78 17.99 1.03 14.51
C THR A 78 19.22 1.02 13.60
N LYS A 79 19.70 -0.15 13.19
CA LYS A 79 20.87 -0.25 12.28
C LYS A 79 20.56 0.31 10.89
N ASP A 80 19.30 0.22 10.46
CA ASP A 80 18.83 0.66 9.14
C ASP A 80 18.28 2.09 9.15
N GLU A 81 18.24 2.74 10.35
CA GLU A 81 17.67 4.07 10.56
C GLU A 81 18.34 5.16 9.69
N TYR A 82 19.60 5.00 9.30
CA TYR A 82 20.26 5.96 8.43
C TYR A 82 19.60 6.06 7.04
N ILE A 83 18.99 4.96 6.54
CA ILE A 83 18.18 4.92 5.30
C ILE A 83 16.72 5.22 5.61
N LEU A 84 16.11 4.47 6.54
CA LEU A 84 14.68 4.61 6.86
C LEU A 84 14.33 6.01 7.35
N GLY A 85 15.14 6.55 8.26
CA GLY A 85 15.00 7.92 8.73
C GLY A 85 15.23 8.96 7.63
N ALA A 86 16.14 8.69 6.69
CA ALA A 86 16.31 9.57 5.53
C ALA A 86 15.08 9.53 4.62
N ILE A 87 14.49 8.36 4.37
CA ILE A 87 13.24 8.24 3.60
C ILE A 87 12.13 9.05 4.27
N ARG A 88 11.86 8.82 5.55
CA ARG A 88 10.81 9.54 6.28
C ARG A 88 11.01 11.07 6.23
N ARG A 89 12.19 11.57 6.58
CA ARG A 89 12.46 13.02 6.58
C ARG A 89 12.35 13.67 5.20
N ASN A 90 12.79 12.97 4.15
CA ASN A 90 12.69 13.52 2.80
C ASN A 90 11.25 13.48 2.27
N LEU A 91 10.46 12.46 2.61
CA LEU A 91 9.04 12.42 2.31
C LEU A 91 8.29 13.57 2.99
N GLU A 92 8.51 13.77 4.29
CA GLU A 92 7.95 14.92 5.03
C GLU A 92 8.32 16.26 4.37
N ALA A 93 9.60 16.44 4.01
CA ALA A 93 10.06 17.65 3.34
C ALA A 93 9.44 17.84 1.95
N ALA A 94 9.06 16.76 1.28
CA ALA A 94 8.36 16.77 -0.01
C ALA A 94 6.84 16.94 0.11
N GLY A 95 6.31 17.11 1.32
CA GLY A 95 4.87 17.22 1.57
C GLY A 95 4.11 15.87 1.55
N VAL A 96 4.83 14.78 1.78
CA VAL A 96 4.27 13.42 1.91
C VAL A 96 4.38 12.98 3.38
N PRO A 97 3.37 13.24 4.22
CA PRO A 97 3.41 12.89 5.63
C PRO A 97 3.50 11.39 5.86
N VAL A 98 4.38 11.00 6.80
CA VAL A 98 4.59 9.62 7.20
C VAL A 98 3.99 9.39 8.58
N GLU A 99 3.09 8.41 8.71
CA GLU A 99 2.50 8.04 9.99
C GLU A 99 3.52 7.33 10.88
N PHE A 100 4.12 6.25 10.37
CA PHE A 100 5.20 5.51 11.06
C PHE A 100 5.96 4.60 10.10
N SER A 101 7.01 3.96 10.62
CA SER A 101 7.73 2.88 9.94
C SER A 101 8.09 1.78 10.92
N LYS A 102 8.17 0.54 10.44
CA LYS A 102 8.57 -0.62 11.24
C LYS A 102 9.40 -1.61 10.42
N GLY A 103 10.10 -2.53 11.10
CA GLY A 103 10.63 -3.73 10.49
C GLY A 103 9.55 -4.78 10.28
N GLU A 104 9.70 -5.60 9.25
CA GLU A 104 8.77 -6.66 8.84
C GLU A 104 9.34 -8.07 9.03
N ALA A 105 8.53 -9.09 8.73
CA ALA A 105 8.84 -10.48 9.00
C ALA A 105 9.96 -11.07 8.12
N GLY A 106 10.31 -10.42 7.01
CA GLY A 106 11.41 -10.84 6.15
C GLY A 106 12.77 -10.26 6.59
N LYS A 107 13.85 -10.87 6.12
CA LYS A 107 15.21 -10.43 6.40
C LYS A 107 15.53 -9.11 5.69
N GLY A 108 15.68 -8.03 6.45
CA GLY A 108 15.86 -6.69 5.87
C GLY A 108 14.59 -6.15 5.22
N GLN A 109 13.43 -6.61 5.66
CA GLN A 109 12.13 -6.12 5.20
C GLN A 109 11.62 -5.02 6.13
N HIS A 110 11.13 -3.97 5.53
CA HIS A 110 10.60 -2.79 6.22
C HIS A 110 9.27 -2.36 5.62
N GLU A 111 8.55 -1.59 6.43
CA GLU A 111 7.28 -0.97 6.07
C GLU A 111 7.31 0.51 6.42
N ILE A 112 6.75 1.34 5.55
CA ILE A 112 6.50 2.75 5.82
C ILE A 112 5.06 3.06 5.45
N ASN A 113 4.33 3.62 6.41
CA ASN A 113 2.93 3.99 6.30
C ASN A 113 2.79 5.48 6.09
N LEU A 114 1.98 5.86 5.13
CA LEU A 114 1.66 7.26 4.86
C LEU A 114 0.37 7.66 5.55
N ASP A 115 0.32 8.90 6.05
CA ASP A 115 -0.92 9.48 6.55
C ASP A 115 -2.01 9.49 5.48
N TYR A 116 -3.22 9.05 5.85
CA TYR A 116 -4.35 8.97 4.93
C TYR A 116 -4.70 10.34 4.33
N THR A 117 -5.18 10.33 3.12
CA THR A 117 -5.65 11.51 2.40
C THR A 117 -6.69 11.11 1.34
N THR A 118 -7.09 12.05 0.48
CA THR A 118 -7.98 11.74 -0.65
C THR A 118 -7.34 10.74 -1.61
N ALA A 119 -8.14 9.96 -2.31
CA ALA A 119 -7.66 8.80 -3.07
C ALA A 119 -6.64 9.17 -4.16
N VAL A 120 -6.84 10.25 -4.92
CA VAL A 120 -5.91 10.68 -5.98
C VAL A 120 -4.61 11.18 -5.36
N GLU A 121 -4.68 11.98 -4.31
CA GLU A 121 -3.51 12.47 -3.59
C GLU A 121 -2.69 11.30 -3.01
N MET A 122 -3.34 10.27 -2.45
CA MET A 122 -2.63 9.09 -1.94
C MET A 122 -1.91 8.33 -3.07
N ALA A 123 -2.52 8.19 -4.23
CA ALA A 123 -1.87 7.54 -5.37
C ALA A 123 -0.61 8.29 -5.82
N ASP A 124 -0.66 9.63 -5.82
CA ASP A 124 0.48 10.48 -6.12
C ASP A 124 1.57 10.36 -5.05
N ARG A 125 1.22 10.46 -3.76
CA ARG A 125 2.14 10.29 -2.62
C ARG A 125 2.83 8.92 -2.65
N ASN A 126 2.09 7.86 -2.94
CA ASN A 126 2.63 6.51 -3.05
C ASN A 126 3.69 6.40 -4.17
N SER A 127 3.46 7.06 -5.30
CA SER A 127 4.42 7.09 -6.42
C SER A 127 5.69 7.86 -6.05
N VAL A 128 5.56 9.01 -5.38
CA VAL A 128 6.67 9.80 -4.85
C VAL A 128 7.46 8.99 -3.82
N TYR A 129 6.77 8.33 -2.89
CA TYR A 129 7.41 7.49 -1.89
C TYR A 129 8.26 6.38 -2.50
N LYS A 130 7.72 5.62 -3.45
CA LYS A 130 8.48 4.53 -4.09
C LYS A 130 9.72 5.01 -4.82
N LEU A 131 9.66 6.18 -5.45
CA LEU A 131 10.82 6.79 -6.10
C LEU A 131 11.84 7.25 -5.05
N ALA A 132 11.41 8.02 -4.06
CA ALA A 132 12.28 8.54 -3.01
C ALA A 132 13.03 7.42 -2.26
N ALA A 133 12.34 6.33 -1.91
CA ALA A 133 12.97 5.18 -1.26
C ALA A 133 14.09 4.58 -2.13
N LYS A 134 13.87 4.45 -3.44
CA LYS A 134 14.88 3.95 -4.38
C LYS A 134 16.07 4.89 -4.51
N GLU A 135 15.83 6.18 -4.66
CA GLU A 135 16.89 7.19 -4.79
C GLU A 135 17.73 7.27 -3.51
N ILE A 136 17.09 7.30 -2.34
CA ILE A 136 17.79 7.36 -1.06
C ILE A 136 18.63 6.09 -0.84
N ALA A 137 18.10 4.91 -1.16
CA ALA A 137 18.86 3.67 -1.11
C ALA A 137 20.08 3.73 -2.06
N HIS A 138 19.88 4.18 -3.29
CA HIS A 138 20.96 4.34 -4.28
C HIS A 138 22.09 5.24 -3.76
N PHE A 139 21.77 6.41 -3.25
CA PHE A 139 22.78 7.35 -2.72
C PHE A 139 23.49 6.83 -1.47
N ASN A 140 22.94 5.82 -0.81
CA ASN A 140 23.57 5.13 0.31
C ASN A 140 24.25 3.80 -0.10
N GLY A 141 24.45 3.55 -1.40
CA GLY A 141 25.11 2.33 -1.89
C GLY A 141 24.29 1.06 -1.58
N ARG A 142 22.97 1.16 -1.68
CA ARG A 142 22.01 0.08 -1.41
C ARG A 142 20.97 0.00 -2.52
N SER A 143 20.15 -1.04 -2.47
CA SER A 143 18.95 -1.12 -3.31
C SER A 143 17.73 -1.55 -2.52
N VAL A 144 16.56 -1.18 -2.99
CA VAL A 144 15.27 -1.61 -2.44
C VAL A 144 14.41 -2.26 -3.50
N SER A 145 13.57 -3.20 -3.09
CA SER A 145 12.62 -3.86 -3.96
C SER A 145 11.22 -3.87 -3.33
N PHE A 146 10.24 -3.45 -4.11
CA PHE A 146 8.81 -3.53 -3.79
C PHE A 146 8.14 -4.76 -4.46
N MET A 147 8.92 -5.75 -4.86
CA MET A 147 8.37 -6.99 -5.42
C MET A 147 7.54 -7.72 -4.37
N ALA A 148 6.36 -8.19 -4.78
CA ALA A 148 5.48 -8.96 -3.90
C ALA A 148 6.16 -10.24 -3.35
N LYS A 149 7.09 -10.85 -4.11
CA LYS A 149 7.84 -12.05 -3.70
C LYS A 149 9.20 -12.07 -4.38
N TYR A 150 10.24 -11.49 -3.76
CA TYR A 150 11.59 -11.48 -4.33
C TYR A 150 12.29 -12.83 -4.17
N ASP A 151 12.04 -13.53 -3.07
CA ASP A 151 12.50 -14.88 -2.79
C ASP A 151 11.28 -15.75 -2.41
N PHE A 152 11.19 -16.93 -3.03
CA PHE A 152 10.08 -17.85 -2.78
C PHE A 152 10.02 -18.35 -1.33
N ASN A 153 11.17 -18.44 -0.67
CA ASN A 153 11.31 -18.99 0.68
C ASN A 153 11.31 -17.92 1.79
N ASP A 154 11.30 -16.63 1.42
CA ASP A 154 11.21 -15.54 2.39
C ASP A 154 9.79 -14.94 2.39
N THR A 155 9.51 -14.03 3.32
CA THR A 155 8.22 -13.34 3.42
C THR A 155 7.93 -12.51 2.16
N GLY A 156 6.69 -12.46 1.72
CA GLY A 156 6.27 -11.57 0.64
C GLY A 156 6.07 -10.15 1.14
N SER A 157 6.13 -9.17 0.23
CA SER A 157 5.81 -7.77 0.51
C SER A 157 4.41 -7.43 0.05
N SER A 158 3.64 -6.80 0.93
CA SER A 158 2.30 -6.27 0.63
C SER A 158 2.34 -4.81 0.21
N CYS A 159 1.21 -4.40 -0.32
CA CYS A 159 0.80 -3.01 -0.43
C CYS A 159 -0.65 -2.98 0.05
N HIS A 160 -0.84 -2.88 1.36
CA HIS A 160 -2.18 -2.79 1.92
C HIS A 160 -2.80 -1.43 1.57
N ILE A 161 -4.03 -1.47 1.09
CA ILE A 161 -4.82 -0.27 0.83
C ILE A 161 -5.89 -0.17 1.89
N HIS A 162 -5.79 0.88 2.70
CA HIS A 162 -6.83 1.26 3.64
C HIS A 162 -7.80 2.22 2.95
N SER A 163 -9.09 1.99 3.06
CA SER A 163 -10.10 2.86 2.46
C SER A 163 -11.28 3.10 3.39
N SER A 164 -11.78 4.33 3.37
CA SER A 164 -12.99 4.74 4.06
C SER A 164 -13.74 5.80 3.24
N LEU A 165 -15.02 5.96 3.52
CA LEU A 165 -15.84 7.01 2.94
C LEU A 165 -16.19 8.07 3.99
N TRP A 166 -16.18 9.31 3.54
CA TRP A 166 -16.49 10.48 4.35
C TRP A 166 -17.56 11.31 3.66
N THR A 167 -18.22 12.21 4.40
CA THR A 167 -19.04 13.24 3.81
C THR A 167 -18.20 14.15 2.90
N LEU A 168 -18.82 14.76 1.88
CA LEU A 168 -18.10 15.58 0.88
C LEU A 168 -17.31 16.74 1.48
N ASP A 169 -17.74 17.26 2.63
CA ASP A 169 -17.02 18.30 3.38
C ASP A 169 -15.82 17.77 4.19
N GLY A 170 -15.59 16.45 4.17
CA GLY A 170 -14.49 15.79 4.88
C GLY A 170 -14.61 15.81 6.41
N GLN A 171 -15.80 16.10 6.96
CA GLN A 171 -15.95 16.26 8.41
C GLN A 171 -16.37 14.96 9.11
N THR A 172 -17.14 14.10 8.44
CA THR A 172 -17.74 12.92 9.06
C THR A 172 -17.35 11.65 8.31
N ALA A 173 -16.70 10.71 9.00
CA ALA A 173 -16.50 9.36 8.54
C ALA A 173 -17.83 8.60 8.59
N VAL A 174 -18.23 7.97 7.45
CA VAL A 174 -19.57 7.35 7.35
C VAL A 174 -19.56 5.84 7.58
N PHE A 175 -18.41 5.26 7.90
CA PHE A 175 -18.28 3.81 8.10
C PHE A 175 -18.60 3.35 9.52
N ASP A 176 -18.44 4.22 10.52
CA ASP A 176 -18.68 3.87 11.91
C ASP A 176 -20.15 3.99 12.29
N ASP A 177 -20.68 2.94 12.90
CA ASP A 177 -21.97 2.97 13.61
C ASP A 177 -21.89 2.01 14.80
N HIS A 178 -21.74 2.57 16.01
CA HIS A 178 -21.63 1.76 17.23
C HIS A 178 -22.87 0.92 17.55
N HIS A 179 -24.01 1.18 16.92
CA HIS A 179 -25.22 0.38 17.03
C HIS A 179 -25.32 -0.68 15.92
N GLY A 180 -24.55 -0.54 14.85
CA GLY A 180 -24.52 -1.48 13.75
C GLY A 180 -23.76 -2.76 14.10
N PRO A 181 -23.95 -3.84 13.33
CA PRO A 181 -23.25 -5.09 13.53
C PRO A 181 -21.73 -4.89 13.41
N HIS A 182 -20.99 -5.29 14.42
CA HIS A 182 -19.53 -5.12 14.53
C HIS A 182 -19.04 -3.65 14.48
N GLY A 183 -19.90 -2.69 14.81
CA GLY A 183 -19.59 -1.28 14.73
C GLY A 183 -19.53 -0.73 13.31
N MET A 184 -20.23 -1.37 12.38
CA MET A 184 -20.27 -1.01 10.96
C MET A 184 -21.59 -0.37 10.58
N SER A 185 -21.53 0.77 9.89
CA SER A 185 -22.72 1.36 9.27
C SER A 185 -23.22 0.50 8.09
N GLU A 186 -24.44 0.75 7.65
CA GLU A 186 -24.97 0.14 6.43
C GLU A 186 -24.12 0.47 5.20
N THR A 187 -23.63 1.70 5.09
CA THR A 187 -22.72 2.13 4.03
C THR A 187 -21.44 1.29 4.02
N PHE A 188 -20.83 1.06 5.20
CA PHE A 188 -19.65 0.18 5.30
C PHE A 188 -19.96 -1.23 4.82
N GLN A 189 -21.07 -1.82 5.25
CA GLN A 189 -21.45 -3.17 4.88
C GLN A 189 -21.63 -3.30 3.36
N HIS A 190 -22.30 -2.34 2.72
CA HIS A 190 -22.47 -2.32 1.27
C HIS A 190 -21.15 -2.14 0.53
N TYR A 191 -20.27 -1.24 1.00
CA TYR A 191 -18.95 -1.01 0.42
C TYR A 191 -18.08 -2.27 0.48
N LEU A 192 -18.01 -2.91 1.64
CA LEU A 192 -17.26 -4.15 1.84
C LEU A 192 -17.83 -5.31 1.00
N ALA A 193 -19.17 -5.45 0.97
CA ALA A 193 -19.83 -6.47 0.17
C ALA A 193 -19.55 -6.30 -1.33
N GLY A 194 -19.54 -5.06 -1.82
CA GLY A 194 -19.19 -4.74 -3.20
C GLY A 194 -17.76 -5.15 -3.55
N GLN A 195 -16.80 -4.84 -2.69
CA GLN A 195 -15.41 -5.26 -2.89
C GLN A 195 -15.26 -6.78 -2.94
N ILE A 196 -15.90 -7.50 -2.01
CA ILE A 196 -15.86 -8.96 -1.98
C ILE A 196 -16.51 -9.57 -3.23
N ALA A 197 -17.67 -9.06 -3.63
CA ALA A 197 -18.42 -9.57 -4.78
C ALA A 197 -17.63 -9.44 -6.10
N THR A 198 -16.79 -8.42 -6.22
CA THR A 198 -16.03 -8.11 -7.44
C THR A 198 -14.55 -8.49 -7.35
N ALA A 199 -14.08 -9.00 -6.21
CA ALA A 199 -12.66 -9.23 -5.95
C ALA A 199 -11.98 -10.17 -6.98
N ARG A 200 -12.70 -11.17 -7.49
CA ARG A 200 -12.16 -12.11 -8.48
C ARG A 200 -11.99 -11.45 -9.85
N GLU A 201 -13.00 -10.73 -10.30
CA GLU A 201 -13.01 -10.01 -11.57
C GLU A 201 -11.96 -8.90 -11.61
N PHE A 202 -11.79 -8.21 -10.48
CA PHE A 202 -10.80 -7.15 -10.32
C PHE A 202 -9.44 -7.62 -9.77
N SER A 203 -9.17 -8.93 -9.73
CA SER A 203 -7.92 -9.47 -9.20
C SER A 203 -6.67 -8.86 -9.85
N LEU A 204 -6.74 -8.47 -11.13
CA LEU A 204 -5.67 -7.77 -11.83
C LEU A 204 -5.31 -6.41 -11.18
N LEU A 205 -6.26 -5.73 -10.55
CA LEU A 205 -6.02 -4.47 -9.85
C LEU A 205 -5.38 -4.70 -8.48
N TRP A 206 -5.75 -5.78 -7.79
CA TRP A 206 -5.19 -6.16 -6.49
C TRP A 206 -3.82 -6.83 -6.58
N ALA A 207 -3.61 -7.61 -7.63
CA ALA A 207 -2.42 -8.42 -7.86
C ALA A 207 -1.97 -8.29 -9.33
N PRO A 208 -1.38 -7.11 -9.71
CA PRO A 208 -1.21 -6.72 -11.12
C PRO A 208 -0.11 -7.47 -11.87
N THR A 209 0.70 -8.27 -11.19
CA THR A 209 1.81 -8.99 -11.82
C THR A 209 1.77 -10.48 -11.52
N ILE A 210 2.41 -11.30 -12.37
CA ILE A 210 2.58 -12.74 -12.09
C ILE A 210 3.29 -12.96 -10.75
N ASN A 211 4.22 -12.09 -10.39
CA ASN A 211 4.93 -12.17 -9.12
C ASN A 211 4.00 -11.97 -7.92
N SER A 212 2.94 -11.16 -8.05
CA SER A 212 1.96 -10.94 -6.98
C SER A 212 1.31 -12.25 -6.51
N TYR A 213 0.99 -13.15 -7.43
CA TYR A 213 0.34 -14.44 -7.12
C TYR A 213 1.26 -15.43 -6.41
N LYS A 214 2.57 -15.27 -6.50
CA LYS A 214 3.54 -16.09 -5.76
C LYS A 214 3.51 -15.85 -4.26
N ARG A 215 2.93 -14.72 -3.83
CA ARG A 215 2.75 -14.36 -2.42
C ARG A 215 1.64 -15.18 -1.75
N PHE A 216 0.59 -15.57 -2.49
CA PHE A 216 -0.58 -16.27 -1.96
C PHE A 216 -0.29 -17.75 -1.71
N GLN A 217 0.36 -18.04 -0.59
CA GLN A 217 0.75 -19.40 -0.22
C GLN A 217 0.07 -19.79 1.09
N LEU A 218 -0.37 -21.05 1.19
CA LEU A 218 -0.91 -21.58 2.42
C LEU A 218 0.16 -21.53 3.53
N GLY A 219 -0.22 -21.01 4.69
CA GLY A 219 0.69 -20.85 5.82
C GLY A 219 1.57 -19.59 5.78
N SER A 220 1.52 -18.81 4.70
CA SER A 220 2.03 -17.44 4.69
C SER A 220 1.00 -16.50 5.33
N TRP A 221 1.42 -15.31 5.72
CA TRP A 221 0.48 -14.28 6.22
C TRP A 221 -0.32 -13.60 5.11
N ALA A 222 -0.06 -13.94 3.83
CA ALA A 222 -0.85 -13.44 2.72
C ALA A 222 -2.23 -14.12 2.68
N PRO A 223 -3.30 -13.39 2.34
CA PRO A 223 -4.64 -13.96 2.30
C PRO A 223 -4.77 -15.00 1.19
N THR A 224 -5.40 -16.12 1.48
CA THR A 224 -5.70 -17.19 0.51
C THR A 224 -7.18 -17.33 0.21
N GLY A 225 -8.03 -16.55 0.86
CA GLY A 225 -9.48 -16.57 0.71
C GLY A 225 -10.07 -15.19 0.42
N VAL A 226 -11.05 -15.15 -0.49
CA VAL A 226 -11.90 -13.98 -0.69
C VAL A 226 -12.98 -13.98 0.38
N GLY A 227 -12.89 -13.04 1.29
CA GLY A 227 -13.81 -12.89 2.42
C GLY A 227 -13.33 -11.77 3.32
N TRP A 228 -14.05 -11.53 4.42
CA TRP A 228 -13.69 -10.49 5.37
C TRP A 228 -13.67 -11.00 6.82
N GLY A 229 -12.96 -10.29 7.67
CA GLY A 229 -12.97 -10.51 9.11
C GLY A 229 -12.58 -9.26 9.87
N ILE A 230 -12.81 -9.28 11.19
CA ILE A 230 -12.34 -8.23 12.07
C ILE A 230 -10.88 -8.54 12.37
N ASP A 231 -10.00 -7.66 11.91
CA ASP A 231 -8.55 -7.79 12.09
C ASP A 231 -7.99 -9.19 11.75
N ASN A 232 -8.57 -9.86 10.76
CA ASN A 232 -8.19 -11.21 10.37
C ASN A 232 -7.26 -11.20 9.14
N ARG A 233 -5.98 -11.44 9.37
CA ARG A 233 -4.92 -11.40 8.34
C ARG A 233 -4.97 -12.56 7.33
N THR A 234 -5.79 -13.57 7.53
CA THR A 234 -5.90 -14.71 6.60
C THR A 234 -6.91 -14.49 5.48
N LEU A 235 -7.68 -13.39 5.55
CA LEU A 235 -8.71 -13.01 4.57
C LEU A 235 -8.30 -11.76 3.80
N GLY A 236 -8.79 -11.64 2.57
CA GLY A 236 -8.45 -10.56 1.65
C GLY A 236 -8.91 -9.18 2.10
N PHE A 237 -9.94 -9.12 2.95
CA PHE A 237 -10.49 -7.85 3.44
C PHE A 237 -10.61 -7.87 4.96
N ARG A 238 -10.17 -6.80 5.58
CA ARG A 238 -10.24 -6.63 7.03
C ARG A 238 -11.04 -5.38 7.42
N LYS A 239 -11.97 -5.52 8.38
CA LYS A 239 -12.48 -4.37 9.11
C LYS A 239 -11.48 -4.03 10.19
N VAL A 240 -10.93 -2.83 10.16
CA VAL A 240 -9.97 -2.32 11.15
C VAL A 240 -10.38 -0.94 11.67
N GLY A 241 -9.84 -0.55 12.81
CA GLY A 241 -10.09 0.74 13.44
C GLY A 241 -11.45 0.87 14.11
N HIS A 242 -11.66 2.03 14.75
CA HIS A 242 -12.86 2.41 15.50
C HIS A 242 -13.16 3.87 15.28
N GLY A 243 -14.43 4.28 15.43
CA GLY A 243 -14.86 5.66 15.26
C GLY A 243 -14.46 6.20 13.88
N LYS A 244 -13.86 7.37 13.82
CA LYS A 244 -13.39 7.98 12.57
C LYS A 244 -12.34 7.14 11.85
N GLY A 245 -11.65 6.25 12.55
CA GLY A 245 -10.64 5.36 11.99
C GLY A 245 -11.20 4.05 11.43
N THR A 246 -12.52 3.82 11.49
CA THR A 246 -13.16 2.63 10.93
C THR A 246 -12.97 2.58 9.41
N ARG A 247 -12.34 1.51 8.92
CA ARG A 247 -11.97 1.39 7.51
C ARG A 247 -11.87 -0.06 7.05
N VAL A 248 -11.88 -0.26 5.76
CA VAL A 248 -11.49 -1.53 5.12
C VAL A 248 -10.00 -1.48 4.83
N GLU A 249 -9.32 -2.57 5.12
CA GLU A 249 -7.96 -2.85 4.67
C GLU A 249 -7.98 -4.07 3.76
N CYS A 250 -7.29 -4.01 2.62
CA CYS A 250 -7.18 -5.08 1.63
C CYS A 250 -5.75 -5.26 1.13
#